data_40848d52a9a6b73d2a3f804fa6e63f7d
#
_entry.id   40848d52a9a6b73d2a3f804fa6e63f7d
#
_cell.length_a   1.000
_cell.length_b   1.000
_cell.length_c   1.000
_cell.angle_alpha   90.00
_cell.angle_beta   90.00
_cell.angle_gamma   90.00
#
_symmetry.space_group_name_H-M   'P 1'
#
loop_
_entity.id
_entity.type
_entity.pdbx_description
1 polymer ?
#
loop_
_entity_poly.entity_id
_entity_poly.type
_entity_poly.pdbx_seq_one_letter_code
_entity_poly.pdbx_strand_id
1 'polypeptide(L)'
;EDVDEIIVVCSAADEDAFSAIAKKLGAKVVFVRGGADRSSSVLAGVKAAKGDITIIHDGARPFVTQKVISDCLSSAVRYGSGVACVTPTDTIAQTAFDGDDEYIISASRANVYNVQTPQAFDRASLLKAFALKKEDETFTDESGLYAKYIGRCKVSAGDKNNRKLTLSEDFAPHGNLRAGVGFDLHRLVEGRKLILGGIEIPNPKGLLGHSDADVLLHAVSDALLSSASKGDIGKLFPDTDPKYEGISSVTLFNEVKTILEESGYKIINVSAVIMAQKPKLSPYTAAITKNLSALCGIDESRVGITCTTLEGLGIVGREEGIAVNAYCLTEKS
;
A
#
# COMPACT_ATOMS: atom_id res chain seq x y z
N GLU A 1 -13.96 23.42 -4.00
CA GLU A 1 -14.18 24.73 -4.66
C GLU A 1 -15.10 24.61 -5.88
N ASP A 2 -15.22 23.43 -6.51
CA ASP A 2 -16.04 23.22 -7.73
C ASP A 2 -17.42 22.61 -7.44
N VAL A 3 -17.82 22.45 -6.18
CA VAL A 3 -19.07 21.82 -5.74
C VAL A 3 -19.77 22.71 -4.73
N ASP A 4 -21.02 23.10 -5.05
CA ASP A 4 -21.81 24.03 -4.25
C ASP A 4 -22.51 23.35 -3.06
N GLU A 5 -22.89 22.08 -3.20
CA GLU A 5 -23.57 21.31 -2.16
C GLU A 5 -23.14 19.85 -2.16
N ILE A 6 -23.15 19.22 -1.00
CA ILE A 6 -22.91 17.80 -0.81
C ILE A 6 -24.17 17.17 -0.23
N ILE A 7 -24.68 16.15 -0.91
CA ILE A 7 -25.84 15.38 -0.48
C ILE A 7 -25.39 13.96 -0.16
N VAL A 8 -25.62 13.53 1.07
CA VAL A 8 -25.38 12.16 1.49
C VAL A 8 -26.70 11.42 1.57
N VAL A 9 -26.85 10.41 0.72
CA VAL A 9 -28.03 9.54 0.73
C VAL A 9 -27.69 8.33 1.60
N CYS A 10 -28.41 8.17 2.71
CA CYS A 10 -28.14 7.13 3.69
C CYS A 10 -29.41 6.49 4.25
N SER A 11 -29.25 5.40 5.01
CA SER A 11 -30.31 4.84 5.81
C SER A 11 -30.59 5.72 7.04
N ALA A 12 -31.79 5.61 7.62
CA ALA A 12 -32.09 6.31 8.87
C ALA A 12 -31.21 5.85 10.05
N ALA A 13 -30.71 4.62 10.01
CA ALA A 13 -29.85 4.08 11.07
C ALA A 13 -28.43 4.66 11.04
N ASP A 14 -27.96 5.11 9.86
CA ASP A 14 -26.60 5.60 9.66
C ASP A 14 -26.50 7.14 9.71
N GLU A 15 -27.63 7.84 9.72
CA GLU A 15 -27.67 9.31 9.62
C GLU A 15 -26.92 9.99 10.77
N ASP A 16 -27.10 9.52 12.01
CA ASP A 16 -26.42 10.09 13.17
C ASP A 16 -24.88 9.91 13.08
N ALA A 17 -24.42 8.74 12.64
CA ALA A 17 -22.99 8.47 12.47
C ALA A 17 -22.38 9.36 11.39
N PHE A 18 -23.03 9.50 10.24
CA PHE A 18 -22.56 10.37 9.16
C PHE A 18 -22.62 11.85 9.54
N SER A 19 -23.67 12.27 10.28
CA SER A 19 -23.78 13.63 10.79
C SER A 19 -22.64 13.99 11.74
N ALA A 20 -22.25 13.08 12.64
CA ALA A 20 -21.13 13.26 13.54
C ALA A 20 -19.80 13.39 12.78
N ILE A 21 -19.59 12.60 11.73
CA ILE A 21 -18.40 12.68 10.85
C ILE A 21 -18.37 14.02 10.10
N ALA A 22 -19.50 14.42 9.47
CA ALA A 22 -19.59 15.67 8.73
C ALA A 22 -19.30 16.89 9.63
N LYS A 23 -19.85 16.89 10.85
CA LYS A 23 -19.56 17.93 11.86
C LYS A 23 -18.10 17.98 12.25
N LYS A 24 -17.45 16.81 12.46
CA LYS A 24 -16.01 16.72 12.79
C LYS A 24 -15.13 17.28 11.66
N LEU A 25 -15.55 17.08 10.40
CA LEU A 25 -14.83 17.57 9.22
C LEU A 25 -15.17 19.02 8.86
N GLY A 26 -16.12 19.66 9.54
CA GLY A 26 -16.60 21.00 9.21
C GLY A 26 -17.34 21.07 7.86
N ALA A 27 -17.80 19.92 7.33
CA ALA A 27 -18.45 19.84 6.04
C ALA A 27 -19.95 20.18 6.16
N LYS A 28 -20.43 21.06 5.28
CA LYS A 28 -21.88 21.33 5.13
C LYS A 28 -22.48 20.26 4.23
N VAL A 29 -23.28 19.37 4.82
CA VAL A 29 -23.87 18.22 4.13
C VAL A 29 -25.37 18.23 4.34
N VAL A 30 -26.12 17.93 3.29
CA VAL A 30 -27.56 17.65 3.34
C VAL A 30 -27.76 16.14 3.37
N PHE A 31 -28.46 15.64 4.38
CA PHE A 31 -28.81 14.22 4.48
C PHE A 31 -30.16 13.96 3.84
N VAL A 32 -30.22 12.89 3.03
CA VAL A 32 -31.42 12.44 2.35
C VAL A 32 -31.61 10.97 2.59
N ARG A 33 -32.83 10.57 2.94
CA ARG A 33 -33.16 9.16 3.13
C ARG A 33 -33.15 8.40 1.81
N GLY A 34 -32.43 7.30 1.76
CA GLY A 34 -32.40 6.39 0.62
C GLY A 34 -33.73 5.66 0.40
N GLY A 35 -33.94 5.18 -0.81
CA GLY A 35 -35.06 4.33 -1.18
C GLY A 35 -34.80 2.83 -0.93
N ALA A 36 -35.65 1.99 -1.49
CA ALA A 36 -35.59 0.54 -1.32
C ALA A 36 -34.40 -0.11 -2.07
N ASP A 37 -33.90 0.54 -3.10
CA ASP A 37 -32.77 0.10 -3.93
C ASP A 37 -31.82 1.25 -4.26
N ARG A 38 -30.71 0.93 -4.96
CA ARG A 38 -29.69 1.91 -5.35
C ARG A 38 -30.30 3.01 -6.26
N SER A 39 -31.11 2.63 -7.24
CA SER A 39 -31.67 3.57 -8.22
C SER A 39 -32.63 4.57 -7.57
N SER A 40 -33.52 4.11 -6.68
CA SER A 40 -34.44 4.97 -5.91
C SER A 40 -33.70 5.87 -4.92
N SER A 41 -32.61 5.38 -4.33
CA SER A 41 -31.73 6.18 -3.46
C SER A 41 -31.07 7.31 -4.23
N VAL A 42 -30.50 7.03 -5.41
CA VAL A 42 -29.93 8.06 -6.28
C VAL A 42 -30.97 9.08 -6.70
N LEU A 43 -32.17 8.63 -7.12
CA LEU A 43 -33.25 9.54 -7.49
C LEU A 43 -33.63 10.47 -6.34
N ALA A 44 -33.67 9.98 -5.10
CA ALA A 44 -33.97 10.82 -3.93
C ALA A 44 -32.88 11.92 -3.76
N GLY A 45 -31.61 11.58 -3.91
CA GLY A 45 -30.51 12.54 -3.88
C GLY A 45 -30.59 13.58 -5.01
N VAL A 46 -30.84 13.13 -6.25
CA VAL A 46 -30.95 14.01 -7.43
C VAL A 46 -32.13 14.96 -7.31
N LYS A 47 -33.26 14.52 -6.72
CA LYS A 47 -34.43 15.39 -6.46
C LYS A 47 -34.13 16.45 -5.40
N ALA A 48 -33.33 16.13 -4.40
CA ALA A 48 -32.96 17.07 -3.34
C ALA A 48 -31.91 18.09 -3.81
N ALA A 49 -31.11 17.74 -4.81
CA ALA A 49 -30.07 18.61 -5.38
C ALA A 49 -30.67 19.86 -6.03
N LYS A 50 -29.95 20.99 -5.89
CA LYS A 50 -30.41 22.31 -6.42
C LYS A 50 -29.59 22.75 -7.63
N GLY A 51 -28.34 22.24 -7.76
CA GLY A 51 -27.44 22.58 -8.87
C GLY A 51 -27.96 22.09 -10.23
N ASP A 52 -27.49 22.70 -11.29
CA ASP A 52 -27.80 22.34 -12.68
C ASP A 52 -27.12 21.03 -13.09
N ILE A 53 -25.95 20.77 -12.55
CA ILE A 53 -25.21 19.52 -12.75
C ILE A 53 -25.25 18.71 -11.47
N THR A 54 -25.54 17.43 -11.59
CA THR A 54 -25.48 16.46 -10.48
C THR A 54 -24.33 15.51 -10.70
N ILE A 55 -23.47 15.37 -9.68
CA ILE A 55 -22.37 14.41 -9.66
C ILE A 55 -22.76 13.28 -8.70
N ILE A 56 -22.83 12.06 -9.22
CA ILE A 56 -23.17 10.87 -8.44
C ILE A 56 -21.89 10.11 -8.17
N HIS A 57 -21.65 9.81 -6.88
CA HIS A 57 -20.44 9.07 -6.47
C HIS A 57 -20.77 7.99 -5.46
N ASP A 58 -20.23 6.80 -5.70
CA ASP A 58 -20.36 5.67 -4.77
C ASP A 58 -19.53 5.95 -3.49
N GLY A 59 -20.16 5.96 -2.31
CA GLY A 59 -19.45 6.07 -1.03
C GLY A 59 -18.40 4.98 -0.78
N ALA A 60 -18.52 3.86 -1.49
CA ALA A 60 -17.53 2.78 -1.47
C ALA A 60 -16.27 3.04 -2.32
N ARG A 61 -16.10 4.22 -2.92
CA ARG A 61 -14.89 4.60 -3.69
C ARG A 61 -14.14 5.77 -3.01
N PRO A 62 -13.44 5.52 -1.91
CA PRO A 62 -12.81 6.60 -1.12
C PRO A 62 -11.57 7.22 -1.79
N PHE A 63 -11.06 6.63 -2.88
CA PHE A 63 -9.81 7.06 -3.52
C PHE A 63 -10.02 7.95 -4.75
N VAL A 64 -11.20 8.55 -4.89
CA VAL A 64 -11.44 9.51 -5.97
C VAL A 64 -10.55 10.74 -5.81
N THR A 65 -9.95 11.17 -6.92
CA THR A 65 -9.12 12.39 -6.95
C THR A 65 -9.93 13.59 -7.41
N GLN A 66 -9.52 14.80 -6.97
CA GLN A 66 -10.13 16.05 -7.41
C GLN A 66 -10.12 16.17 -8.95
N LYS A 67 -9.03 15.72 -9.59
CA LYS A 67 -8.92 15.73 -11.04
C LYS A 67 -10.04 14.94 -11.72
N VAL A 68 -10.35 13.72 -11.26
CA VAL A 68 -11.43 12.90 -11.83
C VAL A 68 -12.79 13.58 -11.66
N ILE A 69 -13.02 14.21 -10.51
CA ILE A 69 -14.27 14.97 -10.25
C ILE A 69 -14.38 16.16 -11.22
N SER A 70 -13.34 16.98 -11.33
CA SER A 70 -13.33 18.17 -12.19
C SER A 70 -13.44 17.82 -13.68
N ASP A 71 -12.80 16.73 -14.13
CA ASP A 71 -12.90 16.24 -15.51
C ASP A 71 -14.33 15.79 -15.84
N CYS A 72 -15.00 15.07 -14.94
CA CYS A 72 -16.39 14.66 -15.11
C CYS A 72 -17.35 15.87 -15.11
N LEU A 73 -17.16 16.82 -14.20
CA LEU A 73 -17.93 18.06 -14.14
C LEU A 73 -17.80 18.87 -15.44
N SER A 74 -16.57 19.12 -15.87
CA SER A 74 -16.31 19.88 -17.10
C SER A 74 -16.91 19.21 -18.34
N SER A 75 -16.88 17.88 -18.40
CA SER A 75 -17.52 17.09 -19.44
C SER A 75 -19.04 17.23 -19.41
N ALA A 76 -19.67 17.18 -18.22
CA ALA A 76 -21.11 17.32 -18.06
C ALA A 76 -21.59 18.73 -18.44
N VAL A 77 -20.87 19.77 -18.04
CA VAL A 77 -21.15 21.16 -18.44
C VAL A 77 -21.12 21.32 -19.97
N ARG A 78 -20.17 20.70 -20.64
CA ARG A 78 -19.96 20.86 -22.07
C ARG A 78 -20.85 19.96 -22.93
N TYR A 79 -21.14 18.75 -22.47
CA TYR A 79 -21.78 17.70 -23.27
C TYR A 79 -23.05 17.10 -22.64
N GLY A 80 -23.47 17.59 -21.49
CA GLY A 80 -24.62 17.07 -20.72
C GLY A 80 -24.31 15.83 -19.88
N SER A 81 -23.13 15.22 -20.06
CA SER A 81 -22.69 14.07 -19.24
C SER A 81 -21.17 13.96 -19.18
N GLY A 82 -20.66 13.36 -18.11
CA GLY A 82 -19.24 13.03 -17.92
C GLY A 82 -19.12 11.83 -16.99
N VAL A 83 -18.69 10.69 -17.51
CA VAL A 83 -18.65 9.40 -16.79
C VAL A 83 -17.22 8.93 -16.67
N ALA A 84 -16.73 8.79 -15.45
CA ALA A 84 -15.39 8.28 -15.18
C ALA A 84 -15.25 6.83 -15.67
N CYS A 85 -14.28 6.56 -16.52
CA CYS A 85 -14.06 5.26 -17.12
C CYS A 85 -12.56 4.94 -17.19
N VAL A 86 -12.22 3.66 -17.03
CA VAL A 86 -10.87 3.14 -17.26
C VAL A 86 -10.90 2.01 -18.27
N THR A 87 -9.86 1.89 -19.09
CA THR A 87 -9.72 0.76 -20.00
C THR A 87 -9.42 -0.51 -19.19
N PRO A 88 -10.10 -1.64 -19.48
CA PRO A 88 -9.81 -2.90 -18.82
C PRO A 88 -8.38 -3.35 -19.09
N THR A 89 -7.74 -3.94 -18.07
CA THR A 89 -6.41 -4.58 -18.20
C THR A 89 -6.51 -5.99 -18.73
N ASP A 90 -7.58 -6.69 -18.33
CA ASP A 90 -7.81 -8.09 -18.70
C ASP A 90 -8.60 -8.22 -20.00
N THR A 91 -8.55 -9.40 -20.59
CA THR A 91 -9.41 -9.74 -21.74
C THR A 91 -10.84 -9.94 -21.23
N ILE A 92 -11.80 -9.33 -21.92
CA ILE A 92 -13.23 -9.47 -21.59
C ILE A 92 -13.85 -10.50 -22.51
N ALA A 93 -14.44 -11.52 -21.92
CA ALA A 93 -15.26 -12.51 -22.61
C ALA A 93 -16.74 -12.25 -22.33
N GLN A 94 -17.58 -12.61 -23.25
CA GLN A 94 -19.03 -12.53 -23.11
C GLN A 94 -19.64 -13.90 -23.33
N THR A 95 -20.50 -14.33 -22.39
CA THR A 95 -21.31 -15.55 -22.51
C THR A 95 -22.63 -15.28 -23.23
N ALA A 96 -23.28 -16.32 -23.72
CA ALA A 96 -24.58 -16.20 -24.40
C ALA A 96 -25.74 -15.91 -23.41
N PHE A 97 -25.67 -16.50 -22.21
CA PHE A 97 -26.70 -16.39 -21.17
C PHE A 97 -26.06 -16.34 -19.79
N ASP A 98 -26.83 -15.91 -18.80
CA ASP A 98 -26.43 -15.96 -17.41
C ASP A 98 -26.22 -17.42 -16.95
N GLY A 99 -25.04 -17.67 -16.32
CA GLY A 99 -24.67 -19.00 -15.84
C GLY A 99 -24.05 -19.94 -16.89
N ASP A 100 -23.83 -19.46 -18.12
CA ASP A 100 -23.06 -20.18 -19.14
C ASP A 100 -21.57 -20.15 -18.78
N ASP A 101 -20.89 -21.30 -18.87
CA ASP A 101 -19.45 -21.43 -18.60
C ASP A 101 -18.59 -21.37 -19.87
N GLU A 102 -19.23 -21.29 -21.06
CA GLU A 102 -18.55 -21.08 -22.33
C GLU A 102 -18.74 -19.66 -22.86
N TYR A 103 -17.67 -19.01 -23.27
CA TYR A 103 -17.75 -17.68 -23.89
C TYR A 103 -17.74 -17.77 -25.42
N ILE A 104 -18.53 -16.89 -26.06
CA ILE A 104 -18.69 -16.87 -27.51
C ILE A 104 -17.94 -15.72 -28.18
N ILE A 105 -17.67 -14.63 -27.46
CA ILE A 105 -17.03 -13.42 -28.00
C ILE A 105 -16.03 -12.88 -27.00
N SER A 106 -14.84 -12.52 -27.49
CA SER A 106 -13.90 -11.66 -26.76
C SER A 106 -14.06 -10.22 -27.24
N ALA A 107 -14.54 -9.35 -26.37
CA ALA A 107 -14.68 -7.93 -26.71
C ALA A 107 -13.32 -7.26 -26.89
N SER A 108 -13.16 -6.46 -27.96
CA SER A 108 -11.96 -5.64 -28.14
C SER A 108 -11.84 -4.63 -27.00
N ARG A 109 -10.74 -4.65 -26.25
CA ARG A 109 -10.46 -3.72 -25.16
C ARG A 109 -10.48 -2.25 -25.59
N ALA A 110 -10.24 -1.97 -26.87
CA ALA A 110 -10.28 -0.62 -27.41
C ALA A 110 -11.68 0.02 -27.37
N ASN A 111 -12.73 -0.80 -27.31
CA ASN A 111 -14.13 -0.35 -27.38
C ASN A 111 -14.91 -0.64 -26.09
N VAL A 112 -14.22 -1.04 -25.03
CA VAL A 112 -14.84 -1.41 -23.74
C VAL A 112 -14.20 -0.63 -22.60
N TYR A 113 -15.01 -0.23 -21.65
CA TYR A 113 -14.59 0.50 -20.47
C TYR A 113 -15.14 -0.13 -19.21
N ASN A 114 -14.33 -0.15 -18.16
CA ASN A 114 -14.82 -0.32 -16.80
C ASN A 114 -15.35 1.02 -16.32
N VAL A 115 -16.66 1.09 -16.11
CA VAL A 115 -17.34 2.30 -15.66
C VAL A 115 -17.11 2.48 -14.17
N GLN A 116 -16.75 3.69 -13.78
CA GLN A 116 -16.55 4.09 -12.39
C GLN A 116 -17.56 5.20 -12.01
N THR A 117 -17.49 5.65 -10.79
CA THR A 117 -18.01 6.95 -10.37
C THR A 117 -16.83 7.84 -9.94
N PRO A 118 -16.90 9.17 -10.10
CA PRO A 118 -18.11 9.98 -10.30
C PRO A 118 -18.71 9.87 -11.70
N GLN A 119 -20.02 10.07 -11.76
CA GLN A 119 -20.80 10.23 -12.97
C GLN A 119 -21.54 11.57 -12.87
N ALA A 120 -21.22 12.50 -13.75
CA ALA A 120 -21.81 13.82 -13.77
C ALA A 120 -22.82 13.96 -14.91
N PHE A 121 -23.97 14.56 -14.65
CA PHE A 121 -25.04 14.74 -15.62
C PHE A 121 -25.72 16.10 -15.47
N ASP A 122 -26.22 16.64 -16.58
CA ASP A 122 -27.27 17.63 -16.53
C ASP A 122 -28.47 17.09 -15.71
N ARG A 123 -28.81 17.80 -14.63
CA ARG A 123 -29.77 17.30 -13.65
C ARG A 123 -31.18 17.15 -14.25
N ALA A 124 -31.61 18.10 -15.08
CA ALA A 124 -32.93 18.05 -15.70
C ALA A 124 -33.05 16.85 -16.65
N SER A 125 -32.00 16.59 -17.45
CA SER A 125 -31.95 15.44 -18.35
C SER A 125 -31.93 14.12 -17.57
N LEU A 126 -31.19 14.03 -16.47
CA LEU A 126 -31.20 12.83 -15.64
C LEU A 126 -32.54 12.57 -14.98
N LEU A 127 -33.21 13.60 -14.45
CA LEU A 127 -34.58 13.47 -13.92
C LEU A 127 -35.56 13.02 -14.99
N LYS A 128 -35.43 13.50 -16.23
CA LYS A 128 -36.24 13.04 -17.36
C LYS A 128 -35.99 11.57 -17.67
N ALA A 129 -34.72 11.10 -17.60
CA ALA A 129 -34.39 9.68 -17.78
C ALA A 129 -35.12 8.82 -16.72
N PHE A 130 -35.07 9.23 -15.45
CA PHE A 130 -35.78 8.53 -14.38
C PHE A 130 -37.30 8.52 -14.58
N ALA A 131 -37.89 9.61 -15.10
CA ALA A 131 -39.31 9.67 -15.37
C ALA A 131 -39.79 8.79 -16.55
N LEU A 132 -38.86 8.48 -17.49
CA LEU A 132 -39.13 7.62 -18.64
C LEU A 132 -38.82 6.13 -18.36
N LYS A 133 -38.10 5.83 -17.27
CA LYS A 133 -37.79 4.47 -16.88
C LYS A 133 -39.03 3.65 -16.63
N LYS A 134 -39.12 2.47 -17.20
CA LYS A 134 -40.23 1.52 -16.97
C LYS A 134 -39.98 0.74 -15.66
N GLU A 135 -41.07 0.23 -15.07
CA GLU A 135 -41.02 -0.46 -13.77
C GLU A 135 -40.22 -1.78 -13.81
N ASP A 136 -40.28 -2.47 -14.94
CA ASP A 136 -39.61 -3.77 -15.18
C ASP A 136 -38.13 -3.64 -15.56
N GLU A 137 -37.61 -2.42 -15.69
CA GLU A 137 -36.25 -2.18 -16.11
C GLU A 137 -35.31 -1.95 -14.91
N THR A 138 -34.15 -2.61 -14.98
CA THR A 138 -33.05 -2.43 -14.03
C THR A 138 -31.82 -1.89 -14.72
N PHE A 139 -31.11 -0.99 -14.06
CA PHE A 139 -29.84 -0.43 -14.51
C PHE A 139 -28.81 -0.56 -13.41
N THR A 140 -27.62 -0.94 -13.78
CA THR A 140 -26.49 -1.08 -12.83
C THR A 140 -25.99 0.28 -12.34
N ASP A 141 -26.16 1.32 -13.16
CA ASP A 141 -25.77 2.70 -12.86
C ASP A 141 -26.60 3.73 -13.68
N GLU A 142 -26.35 5.00 -13.42
CA GLU A 142 -27.08 6.10 -14.05
C GLU A 142 -26.62 6.34 -15.49
N SER A 143 -25.41 5.94 -15.86
CA SER A 143 -24.91 6.07 -17.23
C SER A 143 -25.70 5.20 -18.21
N GLY A 144 -26.07 3.98 -17.80
CA GLY A 144 -26.92 3.09 -18.58
C GLY A 144 -28.33 3.64 -18.75
N LEU A 145 -28.92 4.16 -17.68
CA LEU A 145 -30.23 4.81 -17.71
C LEU A 145 -30.22 6.04 -18.64
N TYR A 146 -29.22 6.92 -18.47
CA TYR A 146 -29.08 8.12 -19.28
C TYR A 146 -28.86 7.79 -20.76
N ALA A 147 -28.02 6.81 -21.05
CA ALA A 147 -27.72 6.38 -22.42
C ALA A 147 -28.96 5.86 -23.15
N LYS A 148 -29.87 5.18 -22.43
CA LYS A 148 -31.10 4.63 -23.01
C LYS A 148 -32.12 5.69 -23.34
N TYR A 149 -32.33 6.66 -22.46
CA TYR A 149 -33.50 7.58 -22.56
C TYR A 149 -33.16 9.00 -23.01
N ILE A 150 -31.90 9.41 -22.86
CA ILE A 150 -31.47 10.78 -23.19
C ILE A 150 -30.52 10.78 -24.39
N GLY A 151 -29.43 9.97 -24.32
CA GLY A 151 -28.43 9.91 -25.37
C GLY A 151 -27.09 9.40 -24.86
N ARG A 152 -26.11 9.38 -25.73
CA ARG A 152 -24.77 8.84 -25.44
C ARG A 152 -24.11 9.58 -24.30
N CYS A 153 -23.55 8.84 -23.33
CA CYS A 153 -22.73 9.41 -22.28
C CYS A 153 -21.31 9.73 -22.79
N LYS A 154 -20.77 10.86 -22.34
CA LYS A 154 -19.39 11.22 -22.62
C LYS A 154 -18.47 10.54 -21.62
N VAL A 155 -17.48 9.80 -22.13
CA VAL A 155 -16.41 9.20 -21.32
C VAL A 155 -15.46 10.28 -20.84
N SER A 156 -15.19 10.28 -19.54
CA SER A 156 -14.12 11.06 -18.89
C SER A 156 -13.04 10.11 -18.36
N ALA A 157 -11.81 10.59 -18.25
CA ALA A 157 -10.73 9.77 -17.72
C ALA A 157 -10.98 9.43 -16.24
N GLY A 158 -11.05 8.14 -15.93
CA GLY A 158 -11.07 7.60 -14.57
C GLY A 158 -9.65 7.38 -14.04
N ASP A 159 -9.55 6.78 -12.86
CA ASP A 159 -8.29 6.42 -12.22
C ASP A 159 -8.35 4.95 -11.79
N LYS A 160 -7.31 4.16 -12.10
CA LYS A 160 -7.21 2.76 -11.67
C LYS A 160 -7.20 2.62 -10.16
N ASN A 161 -6.68 3.62 -9.44
CA ASN A 161 -6.67 3.64 -7.98
C ASN A 161 -8.05 3.98 -7.38
N ASN A 162 -8.98 4.53 -8.16
CA ASN A 162 -10.37 4.81 -7.73
C ASN A 162 -11.21 3.52 -7.70
N ARG A 163 -10.71 2.52 -6.99
CA ARG A 163 -11.34 1.22 -6.84
C ARG A 163 -12.53 1.29 -5.87
N LYS A 164 -13.46 0.36 -6.05
CA LYS A 164 -14.62 0.19 -5.16
C LYS A 164 -14.27 -0.79 -4.06
N LEU A 165 -14.49 -0.43 -2.81
CA LEU A 165 -14.30 -1.29 -1.64
C LEU A 165 -15.65 -1.96 -1.33
N THR A 166 -15.79 -3.24 -1.64
CA THR A 166 -17.07 -3.98 -1.49
C THR A 166 -16.93 -5.28 -0.71
N LEU A 167 -15.74 -5.85 -0.70
CA LEU A 167 -15.46 -7.11 -0.01
C LEU A 167 -14.64 -6.82 1.25
N SER A 168 -14.70 -7.71 2.24
CA SER A 168 -13.90 -7.58 3.47
C SER A 168 -12.39 -7.52 3.18
N GLU A 169 -11.94 -8.20 2.15
CA GLU A 169 -10.54 -8.18 1.68
C GLU A 169 -10.11 -6.82 1.13
N ASP A 170 -11.05 -6.00 0.60
CA ASP A 170 -10.74 -4.63 0.15
C ASP A 170 -10.35 -3.71 1.31
N PHE A 171 -10.79 -4.02 2.53
CA PHE A 171 -10.48 -3.29 3.76
C PHE A 171 -9.31 -3.91 4.53
N ALA A 172 -8.79 -5.05 4.08
CA ALA A 172 -7.56 -5.58 4.64
C ALA A 172 -6.46 -4.54 4.47
N PRO A 173 -5.68 -4.21 5.52
CA PRO A 173 -4.54 -3.34 5.35
C PRO A 173 -3.69 -3.92 4.24
N HIS A 174 -3.36 -3.11 3.23
CA HIS A 174 -2.46 -3.52 2.16
C HIS A 174 -1.12 -3.86 2.78
N GLY A 175 -0.81 -5.15 2.75
CA GLY A 175 0.32 -5.77 3.38
C GLY A 175 0.20 -5.84 4.91
N ASN A 176 0.32 -7.00 5.49
CA ASN A 176 0.60 -7.19 6.91
C ASN A 176 2.04 -6.73 7.19
N LEU A 177 2.29 -5.43 6.98
CA LEU A 177 3.60 -4.84 7.23
C LEU A 177 3.94 -4.93 8.72
N ARG A 178 5.12 -5.42 9.00
CA ARG A 178 5.70 -5.50 10.32
C ARG A 178 7.02 -4.76 10.32
N ALA A 179 7.22 -3.90 11.31
CA ALA A 179 8.51 -3.27 11.54
C ALA A 179 9.26 -4.04 12.61
N GLY A 180 10.55 -4.18 12.41
CA GLY A 180 11.46 -4.77 13.40
C GLY A 180 12.65 -3.88 13.65
N VAL A 181 13.21 -3.98 14.84
CA VAL A 181 14.43 -3.30 15.27
C VAL A 181 15.39 -4.30 15.87
N GLY A 182 16.66 -4.15 15.55
CA GLY A 182 17.76 -4.91 16.14
C GLY A 182 18.91 -3.99 16.49
N PHE A 183 19.60 -4.30 17.55
CA PHE A 183 20.78 -3.59 18.02
C PHE A 183 21.82 -4.61 18.46
N ASP A 184 23.06 -4.42 18.01
CA ASP A 184 24.17 -5.23 18.48
C ASP A 184 25.45 -4.39 18.62
N LEU A 185 26.34 -4.81 19.54
CA LEU A 185 27.60 -4.16 19.86
C LEU A 185 28.66 -5.20 20.12
N HIS A 186 29.73 -5.19 19.35
CA HIS A 186 30.89 -6.07 19.55
C HIS A 186 32.16 -5.29 19.87
N ARG A 187 32.99 -5.88 20.75
CA ARG A 187 34.29 -5.31 21.15
C ARG A 187 35.33 -5.46 20.03
N LEU A 188 36.12 -4.42 19.79
CA LEU A 188 37.29 -4.46 18.91
C LEU A 188 38.51 -5.05 19.62
N VAL A 189 39.11 -6.06 19.01
CA VAL A 189 40.33 -6.75 19.50
C VAL A 189 41.35 -6.94 18.38
N GLU A 190 42.61 -7.01 18.72
CA GLU A 190 43.70 -7.31 17.78
C GLU A 190 43.67 -8.78 17.33
N GLY A 191 44.21 -9.06 16.15
CA GLY A 191 44.37 -10.41 15.63
C GLY A 191 43.13 -11.08 15.05
N ARG A 192 42.01 -10.36 14.97
CA ARG A 192 40.80 -10.81 14.28
C ARG A 192 40.55 -9.98 13.02
N LYS A 193 39.89 -10.59 12.03
CA LYS A 193 39.38 -9.88 10.85
C LYS A 193 38.16 -9.04 11.23
N LEU A 194 38.03 -7.87 10.61
CA LEU A 194 36.82 -7.07 10.69
C LEU A 194 35.91 -7.46 9.54
N ILE A 195 34.74 -8.01 9.86
CA ILE A 195 33.73 -8.40 8.87
C ILE A 195 32.45 -7.61 9.18
N LEU A 196 31.89 -6.93 8.17
CA LEU A 196 30.61 -6.19 8.29
C LEU A 196 29.75 -6.44 7.04
N GLY A 197 28.56 -7.01 7.27
CA GLY A 197 27.65 -7.38 6.20
C GLY A 197 28.23 -8.47 5.27
N GLY A 198 29.00 -9.36 5.81
CA GLY A 198 29.73 -10.43 5.06
C GLY A 198 30.94 -9.94 4.26
N ILE A 199 31.34 -8.66 4.40
CA ILE A 199 32.49 -8.07 3.70
C ILE A 199 33.64 -7.89 4.65
N GLU A 200 34.82 -8.43 4.30
CA GLU A 200 36.06 -8.22 5.05
C GLU A 200 36.60 -6.80 4.82
N ILE A 201 36.81 -6.06 5.91
CA ILE A 201 37.29 -4.68 5.89
C ILE A 201 38.70 -4.65 6.43
N PRO A 202 39.70 -4.18 5.66
CA PRO A 202 41.07 -4.06 6.13
C PRO A 202 41.15 -3.16 7.38
N ASN A 203 41.50 -3.76 8.51
CA ASN A 203 41.68 -3.07 9.78
C ASN A 203 42.59 -3.92 10.70
N PRO A 204 43.50 -3.34 11.51
CA PRO A 204 44.35 -4.10 12.42
C PRO A 204 43.55 -4.81 13.53
N LYS A 205 42.36 -4.32 13.84
CA LYS A 205 41.45 -4.92 14.84
C LYS A 205 40.22 -5.45 14.16
N GLY A 206 39.67 -6.56 14.62
CA GLY A 206 38.36 -7.08 14.25
C GLY A 206 37.46 -7.25 15.47
N LEU A 207 36.25 -7.73 15.27
CA LEU A 207 35.26 -7.87 16.32
C LEU A 207 35.41 -9.22 17.06
N LEU A 208 35.16 -9.16 18.37
CA LEU A 208 35.15 -10.32 19.26
C LEU A 208 33.75 -10.91 19.34
N GLY A 209 33.63 -12.21 19.09
CA GLY A 209 32.39 -12.98 19.24
C GLY A 209 32.66 -14.47 18.99
N HIS A 210 31.64 -15.31 19.22
CA HIS A 210 31.69 -16.77 19.01
C HIS A 210 31.71 -17.15 17.52
N SER A 211 31.00 -16.37 16.68
CA SER A 211 30.99 -16.48 15.22
C SER A 211 32.18 -15.69 14.61
N ASP A 212 32.05 -15.31 13.34
CA ASP A 212 32.92 -14.30 12.71
C ASP A 212 32.68 -12.89 13.27
N ALA A 213 31.70 -12.74 14.18
CA ALA A 213 31.35 -11.51 14.89
C ALA A 213 30.92 -10.36 13.97
N ASP A 214 30.21 -10.65 12.88
CA ASP A 214 29.63 -9.64 12.01
C ASP A 214 28.43 -8.95 12.69
N VAL A 215 28.70 -7.87 13.40
CA VAL A 215 27.72 -7.10 14.18
C VAL A 215 26.59 -6.53 13.31
N LEU A 216 26.85 -6.30 12.01
CA LEU A 216 25.80 -5.82 11.10
C LEU A 216 24.79 -6.92 10.77
N LEU A 217 25.27 -8.13 10.42
CA LEU A 217 24.37 -9.25 10.15
C LEU A 217 23.63 -9.70 11.42
N HIS A 218 24.24 -9.60 12.59
CA HIS A 218 23.56 -9.88 13.87
C HIS A 218 22.42 -8.89 14.12
N ALA A 219 22.67 -7.58 14.03
CA ALA A 219 21.65 -6.56 14.25
C ALA A 219 20.52 -6.67 13.20
N VAL A 220 20.83 -6.96 11.94
CA VAL A 220 19.79 -7.15 10.89
C VAL A 220 18.98 -8.42 11.16
N SER A 221 19.62 -9.52 11.57
CA SER A 221 18.93 -10.76 11.95
C SER A 221 17.95 -10.55 13.09
N ASP A 222 18.35 -9.83 14.12
CA ASP A 222 17.48 -9.48 15.24
C ASP A 222 16.31 -8.57 14.82
N ALA A 223 16.57 -7.60 13.94
CA ALA A 223 15.50 -6.78 13.38
C ALA A 223 14.46 -7.64 12.63
N LEU A 224 14.94 -8.58 11.81
CA LEU A 224 14.07 -9.50 11.06
C LEU A 224 13.24 -10.39 12.00
N LEU A 225 13.88 -11.02 12.98
CA LEU A 225 13.21 -11.86 13.98
C LEU A 225 12.18 -11.04 14.81
N SER A 226 12.55 -9.84 15.22
CA SER A 226 11.70 -8.91 15.95
C SER A 226 10.43 -8.58 15.15
N SER A 227 10.55 -8.31 13.83
CA SER A 227 9.40 -8.02 12.97
C SER A 227 8.38 -9.16 12.91
N ALA A 228 8.86 -10.40 12.99
CA ALA A 228 8.04 -11.62 12.99
C ALA A 228 7.67 -12.13 14.39
N SER A 229 8.08 -11.43 15.47
CA SER A 229 7.88 -11.83 16.87
C SER A 229 8.49 -13.21 17.17
N LYS A 230 9.67 -13.52 16.63
CA LYS A 230 10.38 -14.80 16.76
C LYS A 230 11.52 -14.79 17.79
N GLY A 231 11.67 -13.69 18.54
CA GLY A 231 12.73 -13.54 19.54
C GLY A 231 13.98 -12.90 18.95
N ASP A 232 15.15 -13.44 19.29
CA ASP A 232 16.47 -12.94 18.93
C ASP A 232 17.42 -14.08 18.51
N ILE A 233 18.57 -13.72 17.90
CA ILE A 233 19.57 -14.71 17.46
C ILE A 233 20.18 -15.48 18.62
N GLY A 234 20.29 -14.88 19.82
CA GLY A 234 20.83 -15.55 21.01
C GLY A 234 19.98 -16.71 21.52
N LYS A 235 18.65 -16.65 21.30
CA LYS A 235 17.75 -17.75 21.60
C LYS A 235 17.79 -18.86 20.54
N LEU A 236 17.95 -18.50 19.28
CA LEU A 236 17.98 -19.46 18.19
C LEU A 236 19.34 -20.15 18.05
N PHE A 237 20.42 -19.41 18.32
CA PHE A 237 21.80 -19.83 18.16
C PHE A 237 22.59 -19.52 19.44
N PRO A 238 22.37 -20.26 20.55
CA PRO A 238 23.05 -19.98 21.81
C PRO A 238 24.57 -20.09 21.67
N ASP A 239 25.29 -19.14 22.20
CA ASP A 239 26.74 -19.11 22.24
C ASP A 239 27.37 -20.26 23.09
N THR A 240 26.53 -20.91 23.90
CA THR A 240 26.87 -22.09 24.67
C THR A 240 26.89 -23.40 23.86
N ASP A 241 26.34 -23.39 22.63
CA ASP A 241 26.30 -24.58 21.76
C ASP A 241 27.53 -24.63 20.87
N PRO A 242 28.41 -25.64 21.03
CA PRO A 242 29.64 -25.81 20.23
C PRO A 242 29.37 -25.85 18.71
N LYS A 243 28.18 -26.18 18.29
CA LYS A 243 27.78 -26.20 16.86
C LYS A 243 28.00 -24.85 16.17
N TYR A 244 27.90 -23.76 16.91
CA TYR A 244 27.96 -22.39 16.36
C TYR A 244 29.35 -21.73 16.56
N GLU A 245 30.32 -22.41 17.15
CA GLU A 245 31.66 -21.88 17.32
C GLU A 245 32.37 -21.68 15.96
N GLY A 246 32.77 -20.44 15.70
CA GLY A 246 33.44 -20.07 14.44
C GLY A 246 32.54 -20.06 13.19
N ILE A 247 31.22 -20.21 13.33
CA ILE A 247 30.28 -20.18 12.20
C ILE A 247 30.29 -18.80 11.55
N SER A 248 30.06 -18.76 10.24
CA SER A 248 29.85 -17.49 9.54
C SER A 248 28.48 -16.89 9.88
N SER A 249 28.43 -15.60 10.17
CA SER A 249 27.17 -14.86 10.39
C SER A 249 26.29 -14.84 9.14
N VAL A 250 26.86 -15.03 7.95
CA VAL A 250 26.07 -15.24 6.72
C VAL A 250 25.24 -16.53 6.80
N THR A 251 25.82 -17.60 7.37
CA THR A 251 25.10 -18.87 7.57
C THR A 251 23.93 -18.66 8.56
N LEU A 252 24.17 -18.01 9.69
CA LEU A 252 23.14 -17.68 10.68
C LEU A 252 22.04 -16.82 10.07
N PHE A 253 22.41 -15.80 9.30
CA PHE A 253 21.46 -14.95 8.60
C PHE A 253 20.55 -15.74 7.64
N ASN A 254 21.12 -16.68 6.87
CA ASN A 254 20.34 -17.52 5.97
C ASN A 254 19.34 -18.43 6.72
N GLU A 255 19.72 -18.94 7.90
CA GLU A 255 18.80 -19.70 8.77
C GLU A 255 17.65 -18.79 9.26
N VAL A 256 17.95 -17.56 9.69
CA VAL A 256 16.93 -16.58 10.08
C VAL A 256 15.99 -16.28 8.92
N LYS A 257 16.53 -16.08 7.72
CA LYS A 257 15.73 -15.85 6.50
C LYS A 257 14.79 -17.02 6.22
N THR A 258 15.27 -18.25 6.33
CA THR A 258 14.43 -19.46 6.16
C THR A 258 13.29 -19.49 7.17
N ILE A 259 13.55 -19.20 8.45
CA ILE A 259 12.51 -19.12 9.50
C ILE A 259 11.44 -18.08 9.18
N LEU A 260 11.82 -16.92 8.63
CA LEU A 260 10.87 -15.91 8.20
C LEU A 260 10.01 -16.39 7.02
N GLU A 261 10.65 -16.95 5.98
CA GLU A 261 9.97 -17.43 4.78
C GLU A 261 8.96 -18.55 5.11
N GLU A 262 9.37 -19.52 5.94
CA GLU A 262 8.47 -20.60 6.44
C GLU A 262 7.31 -20.08 7.29
N SER A 263 7.50 -18.94 7.94
CA SER A 263 6.45 -18.25 8.72
C SER A 263 5.57 -17.33 7.85
N GLY A 264 5.78 -17.30 6.53
CA GLY A 264 5.02 -16.51 5.56
C GLY A 264 5.42 -15.03 5.51
N TYR A 265 6.63 -14.68 5.95
CA TYR A 265 7.11 -13.29 5.89
C TYR A 265 8.06 -13.07 4.71
N LYS A 266 7.94 -11.90 4.06
CA LYS A 266 8.86 -11.41 3.03
C LYS A 266 9.56 -10.15 3.52
N ILE A 267 10.85 -10.05 3.26
CA ILE A 267 11.63 -8.83 3.56
C ILE A 267 11.27 -7.77 2.50
N ILE A 268 10.87 -6.58 2.97
CA ILE A 268 10.50 -5.45 2.11
C ILE A 268 11.65 -4.45 2.01
N ASN A 269 12.24 -4.10 3.15
CA ASN A 269 13.39 -3.21 3.19
C ASN A 269 14.22 -3.43 4.45
N VAL A 270 15.49 -3.05 4.40
CA VAL A 270 16.43 -3.05 5.54
C VAL A 270 17.16 -1.71 5.56
N SER A 271 17.30 -1.13 6.76
CA SER A 271 18.13 0.05 6.99
C SER A 271 19.00 -0.17 8.22
N ALA A 272 20.26 0.19 8.15
CA ALA A 272 21.17 0.09 9.29
C ALA A 272 22.07 1.31 9.45
N VAL A 273 22.33 1.68 10.69
CA VAL A 273 23.29 2.70 11.09
C VAL A 273 24.46 2.00 11.77
N ILE A 274 25.62 2.03 11.13
CA ILE A 274 26.87 1.48 11.67
C ILE A 274 27.61 2.61 12.37
N MET A 275 27.80 2.46 13.67
CA MET A 275 28.52 3.39 14.53
C MET A 275 29.93 2.87 14.74
N ALA A 276 30.92 3.49 14.09
CA ALA A 276 32.33 3.12 14.17
C ALA A 276 33.23 4.38 14.13
N GLN A 277 34.11 4.53 15.08
CA GLN A 277 35.11 5.62 15.07
C GLN A 277 36.19 5.35 14.02
N LYS A 278 36.65 4.11 13.93
CA LYS A 278 37.57 3.56 12.93
C LYS A 278 37.22 2.11 12.62
N PRO A 279 37.54 1.61 11.37
CA PRO A 279 38.06 2.36 10.22
C PRO A 279 36.98 3.26 9.58
N LYS A 280 37.38 4.12 8.63
CA LYS A 280 36.43 4.87 7.80
C LYS A 280 35.66 3.91 6.89
N LEU A 281 34.33 3.77 7.09
CA LEU A 281 33.52 2.78 6.42
C LEU A 281 32.94 3.23 5.07
N SER A 282 32.94 4.53 4.79
CA SER A 282 32.36 5.07 3.55
C SER A 282 32.84 4.42 2.24
N PRO A 283 34.08 3.96 2.10
CA PRO A 283 34.51 3.26 0.88
C PRO A 283 33.88 1.87 0.71
N TYR A 284 33.35 1.28 1.77
CA TYR A 284 32.83 -0.10 1.79
C TYR A 284 31.29 -0.16 1.74
N THR A 285 30.60 0.98 1.93
CA THR A 285 29.13 1.01 2.01
C THR A 285 28.46 0.42 0.78
N ALA A 286 28.95 0.70 -0.42
CA ALA A 286 28.38 0.14 -1.65
C ALA A 286 28.51 -1.39 -1.72
N ALA A 287 29.68 -1.95 -1.31
CA ALA A 287 29.89 -3.39 -1.28
C ALA A 287 29.00 -4.06 -0.21
N ILE A 288 28.88 -3.44 0.96
CA ILE A 288 27.99 -3.90 2.06
C ILE A 288 26.55 -3.89 1.59
N THR A 289 26.08 -2.79 0.99
CA THR A 289 24.71 -2.66 0.46
C THR A 289 24.40 -3.75 -0.56
N LYS A 290 25.29 -3.96 -1.52
CA LYS A 290 25.15 -4.98 -2.56
C LYS A 290 25.08 -6.39 -1.96
N ASN A 291 25.97 -6.71 -1.01
CA ASN A 291 25.97 -8.03 -0.39
C ASN A 291 24.73 -8.27 0.47
N LEU A 292 24.33 -7.27 1.27
CA LEU A 292 23.15 -7.37 2.11
C LEU A 292 21.85 -7.45 1.29
N SER A 293 21.75 -6.74 0.15
CA SER A 293 20.62 -6.87 -0.77
C SER A 293 20.50 -8.28 -1.34
N ALA A 294 21.64 -8.87 -1.74
CA ALA A 294 21.68 -10.25 -2.23
C ALA A 294 21.26 -11.26 -1.15
N LEU A 295 21.76 -11.12 0.08
CA LEU A 295 21.38 -11.96 1.22
C LEU A 295 19.88 -11.85 1.53
N CYS A 296 19.34 -10.63 1.57
CA CYS A 296 17.90 -10.39 1.81
C CYS A 296 17.04 -10.85 0.64
N GLY A 297 17.56 -10.94 -0.58
CA GLY A 297 16.79 -11.23 -1.80
C GLY A 297 15.92 -10.03 -2.23
N ILE A 298 16.36 -8.80 -2.01
CA ILE A 298 15.68 -7.54 -2.36
C ILE A 298 16.58 -6.66 -3.23
N ASP A 299 15.98 -5.68 -3.91
CA ASP A 299 16.73 -4.72 -4.72
C ASP A 299 17.62 -3.81 -3.85
N GLU A 300 18.79 -3.40 -4.38
CA GLU A 300 19.74 -2.54 -3.66
C GLU A 300 19.11 -1.20 -3.20
N SER A 301 18.15 -0.67 -3.93
CA SER A 301 17.43 0.54 -3.54
C SER A 301 16.59 0.39 -2.26
N ARG A 302 16.40 -0.84 -1.80
CA ARG A 302 15.68 -1.18 -0.56
C ARG A 302 16.59 -1.45 0.63
N VAL A 303 17.90 -1.25 0.45
CA VAL A 303 18.91 -1.42 1.52
C VAL A 303 19.59 -0.08 1.78
N GLY A 304 19.38 0.48 2.97
CA GLY A 304 19.99 1.73 3.41
C GLY A 304 21.12 1.47 4.41
N ILE A 305 22.37 1.84 4.08
CA ILE A 305 23.51 1.76 5.00
C ILE A 305 24.02 3.18 5.27
N THR A 306 23.96 3.56 6.54
CA THR A 306 24.53 4.81 7.06
C THR A 306 25.69 4.47 7.99
N CYS A 307 26.79 5.21 7.89
CA CYS A 307 27.92 5.07 8.80
C CYS A 307 28.14 6.40 9.53
N THR A 308 28.34 6.34 10.83
CA THR A 308 28.61 7.54 11.66
C THR A 308 29.71 7.27 12.67
N THR A 309 30.44 8.32 13.05
CA THR A 309 31.30 8.32 14.24
C THR A 309 30.46 8.73 15.46
N LEU A 310 30.99 8.58 16.66
CA LEU A 310 30.41 9.15 17.88
C LEU A 310 31.24 10.33 18.43
N GLU A 311 31.98 11.00 17.56
CA GLU A 311 32.77 12.21 17.91
C GLU A 311 33.66 12.02 19.15
N GLY A 312 34.28 10.83 19.30
CA GLY A 312 35.11 10.48 20.45
C GLY A 312 34.32 10.11 21.72
N LEU A 313 32.99 10.12 21.68
CA LEU A 313 32.17 9.87 22.86
C LEU A 313 31.82 8.38 23.01
N GLY A 314 31.75 7.92 24.25
CA GLY A 314 31.31 6.58 24.61
C GLY A 314 32.27 5.46 24.15
N ILE A 315 31.79 4.21 24.17
CA ILE A 315 32.53 3.01 23.85
C ILE A 315 33.03 3.02 22.40
N VAL A 316 32.15 3.40 21.47
CA VAL A 316 32.49 3.46 20.04
C VAL A 316 33.48 4.60 19.76
N GLY A 317 33.25 5.78 20.38
CA GLY A 317 34.16 6.93 20.23
C GLY A 317 35.56 6.69 20.75
N ARG A 318 35.71 5.84 21.77
CA ARG A 318 37.04 5.41 22.30
C ARG A 318 37.64 4.22 21.55
N GLU A 319 37.04 3.79 20.43
CA GLU A 319 37.52 2.65 19.60
C GLU A 319 37.52 1.32 20.36
N GLU A 320 36.64 1.14 21.34
CA GLU A 320 36.51 -0.08 22.11
C GLU A 320 35.60 -1.11 21.43
N GLY A 321 34.71 -0.67 20.52
CA GLY A 321 33.78 -1.53 19.82
C GLY A 321 33.10 -0.82 18.62
N ILE A 322 32.31 -1.59 17.86
CA ILE A 322 31.45 -1.14 16.79
C ILE A 322 30.03 -1.54 17.17
N ALA A 323 29.09 -0.60 17.05
CA ALA A 323 27.67 -0.83 17.29
C ALA A 323 26.88 -0.67 16.00
N VAL A 324 25.79 -1.40 15.89
CA VAL A 324 24.84 -1.30 14.78
C VAL A 324 23.42 -1.23 15.32
N ASN A 325 22.65 -0.30 14.75
CA ASN A 325 21.23 -0.26 14.92
C ASN A 325 20.58 -0.54 13.56
N ALA A 326 19.76 -1.59 13.49
CA ALA A 326 19.12 -2.04 12.28
C ALA A 326 17.59 -1.94 12.38
N TYR A 327 16.96 -1.62 11.28
CA TYR A 327 15.51 -1.56 11.10
C TYR A 327 15.13 -2.38 9.88
N CYS A 328 13.99 -3.03 9.91
CA CYS A 328 13.43 -3.68 8.74
C CYS A 328 11.92 -3.49 8.65
N LEU A 329 11.42 -3.61 7.43
CA LEU A 329 10.02 -3.89 7.17
C LEU A 329 9.92 -5.29 6.55
N THR A 330 8.97 -6.06 7.05
CA THR A 330 8.56 -7.33 6.46
C THR A 330 7.08 -7.30 6.16
N GLU A 331 6.64 -8.11 5.22
CA GLU A 331 5.23 -8.30 4.87
C GLU A 331 4.86 -9.74 5.13
N LYS A 332 3.77 -9.96 5.86
CA LYS A 332 3.20 -11.29 6.04
C LYS A 332 2.24 -11.59 4.89
N SER A 333 2.53 -12.68 4.14
CA SER A 333 1.68 -13.18 3.04
C SER A 333 0.34 -13.67 3.53
#